data_c97dc912f6cf393a9e6bcec558e56e05
#
_entry.id   c97dc912f6cf393a9e6bcec558e56e05
#
_cell.length_a   1.000
_cell.length_b   1.000
_cell.length_c   1.000
_cell.angle_alpha   90.00
_cell.angle_beta   90.00
_cell.angle_gamma   90.00
#
_symmetry.space_group_name_H-M   'P 1'
#
loop_
_entity.id
_entity.type
_entity.pdbx_description
1 polymer ?
#
loop_
_entity_poly.entity_id
_entity_poly.type
_entity_poly.pdbx_seq_one_letter_code
_entity_poly.pdbx_strand_id
1 'polypeptide(L)'
;MLRYFTAVVLVFLISNPAFAVEPFPSSFHTVEIKTNGTSLHVRIGGHGPAVVFLHGFGDTGDMWAPAAAALVNSHTVVVPDLRGMGLSAHPDTGYTKKNQAVDIAGVMNALQIQKADLVTHDIGNMVGYELAAQYPARITKWVVIDAPLPGIANWDEVKQSPLLWHFNFRGPDEERLVAGRERIYLDRFYDELSADPKKIDEATRQHYAALYARPHAMHDAFEQFGAFNQDAIDNKAMLAKGGKLTMPVLALGGDKSFGTAEADTLRAVATNVTPGIIPNSGHWIMDENPDATIRLVVNFLSK
;
A
#
# COMPACT_ATOMS: atom_id res chain seq x y z
N MET A 1 46.96 2.98 56.19
CA MET A 1 46.61 3.52 54.85
C MET A 1 45.62 2.53 54.20
N LEU A 2 44.33 2.82 54.26
CA LEU A 2 43.31 2.02 53.63
C LEU A 2 43.03 2.55 52.23
N ARG A 3 43.27 1.76 51.19
CA ARG A 3 42.96 2.13 49.81
C ARG A 3 41.54 1.66 49.45
N TYR A 4 40.64 2.60 49.24
CA TYR A 4 39.31 2.32 48.72
C TYR A 4 39.41 2.12 47.19
N PHE A 5 39.04 0.92 46.69
CA PHE A 5 38.85 0.67 45.30
C PHE A 5 37.36 1.00 44.98
N THR A 6 37.17 2.07 44.18
CA THR A 6 35.84 2.38 43.63
C THR A 6 35.63 1.53 42.39
N ALA A 7 34.71 0.57 42.48
CA ALA A 7 34.31 -0.19 41.31
C ALA A 7 33.35 0.70 40.44
N VAL A 8 33.75 1.00 39.23
CA VAL A 8 32.89 1.61 38.23
C VAL A 8 32.07 0.52 37.58
N VAL A 9 30.77 0.49 37.87
CA VAL A 9 29.82 -0.39 37.17
C VAL A 9 29.42 0.27 35.86
N LEU A 10 29.94 -0.22 34.75
CA LEU A 10 29.49 0.18 33.40
C LEU A 10 28.14 -0.49 33.16
N VAL A 11 27.06 0.27 33.23
CA VAL A 11 25.74 -0.18 32.78
C VAL A 11 25.70 -0.06 31.26
N PHE A 12 25.86 -1.19 30.58
CA PHE A 12 25.53 -1.28 29.15
C PHE A 12 24.00 -1.16 29.02
N LEU A 13 23.50 -0.03 28.57
CA LEU A 13 22.18 0.09 28.04
C LEU A 13 22.15 -0.73 26.74
N ILE A 14 21.59 -1.94 26.82
CA ILE A 14 21.21 -2.69 25.63
C ILE A 14 20.03 -1.92 25.03
N SER A 15 20.30 -1.05 24.05
CA SER A 15 19.25 -0.53 23.20
C SER A 15 18.71 -1.73 22.43
N ASN A 16 17.47 -2.10 22.68
CA ASN A 16 16.75 -2.97 21.76
C ASN A 16 16.85 -2.34 20.37
N PRO A 17 17.20 -3.11 19.31
CA PRO A 17 17.12 -2.57 17.98
C PRO A 17 15.68 -2.11 17.78
N ALA A 18 15.48 -0.81 17.53
CA ALA A 18 14.21 -0.31 17.07
C ALA A 18 13.90 -1.08 15.78
N PHE A 19 12.77 -1.78 15.74
CA PHE A 19 12.32 -2.41 14.50
C PHE A 19 12.09 -1.30 13.47
N ALA A 20 12.59 -1.48 12.26
CA ALA A 20 12.49 -0.49 11.18
C ALA A 20 11.01 -0.17 10.83
N VAL A 21 10.16 -1.18 10.90
CA VAL A 21 8.69 -1.12 10.83
C VAL A 21 8.12 -2.00 11.92
N GLU A 22 6.93 -1.71 12.39
CA GLU A 22 6.28 -2.56 13.41
C GLU A 22 6.13 -3.99 12.89
N PRO A 23 6.49 -5.01 13.67
CA PRO A 23 6.31 -6.39 13.26
C PRO A 23 4.82 -6.78 13.30
N PHE A 24 4.40 -7.64 12.40
CA PHE A 24 3.09 -8.28 12.50
C PHE A 24 2.96 -9.07 13.81
N PRO A 25 1.76 -9.15 14.40
CA PRO A 25 1.50 -9.99 15.58
C PRO A 25 1.99 -11.43 15.36
N SER A 26 2.42 -12.10 16.44
CA SER A 26 2.91 -13.48 16.38
C SER A 26 1.89 -14.51 15.89
N SER A 27 0.61 -14.14 15.82
CA SER A 27 -0.45 -14.95 15.22
C SER A 27 -0.44 -14.95 13.69
N PHE A 28 0.39 -14.07 13.07
CA PHE A 28 0.57 -14.08 11.62
C PHE A 28 1.62 -15.10 11.20
N HIS A 29 1.40 -15.66 10.02
CA HIS A 29 2.39 -16.44 9.30
C HIS A 29 2.46 -15.99 7.85
N THR A 30 3.53 -16.34 7.16
CA THR A 30 3.75 -16.01 5.76
C THR A 30 3.58 -17.25 4.88
N VAL A 31 3.05 -17.04 3.69
CA VAL A 31 2.92 -18.07 2.67
C VAL A 31 3.25 -17.49 1.30
N GLU A 32 3.87 -18.32 0.45
CA GLU A 32 4.11 -17.99 -0.96
C GLU A 32 2.97 -18.56 -1.80
N ILE A 33 2.16 -17.69 -2.39
CA ILE A 33 1.00 -18.10 -3.19
C ILE A 33 1.28 -17.93 -4.67
N LYS A 34 1.37 -19.05 -5.40
CA LYS A 34 1.48 -19.05 -6.86
C LYS A 34 0.12 -18.69 -7.48
N THR A 35 0.10 -17.65 -8.29
CA THR A 35 -1.10 -17.15 -8.95
C THR A 35 -0.74 -16.43 -10.25
N ASN A 36 -1.56 -16.53 -11.27
CA ASN A 36 -1.52 -15.73 -12.50
C ASN A 36 -0.10 -15.49 -13.07
N GLY A 37 0.73 -16.55 -13.11
CA GLY A 37 2.09 -16.48 -13.64
C GLY A 37 3.13 -15.80 -12.74
N THR A 38 2.80 -15.57 -11.46
CA THR A 38 3.72 -15.02 -10.45
C THR A 38 3.60 -15.78 -9.14
N SER A 39 4.37 -15.40 -8.12
CA SER A 39 4.22 -15.83 -6.73
C SER A 39 4.18 -14.60 -5.84
N LEU A 40 3.16 -14.49 -5.01
CA LEU A 40 3.03 -13.41 -4.06
C LEU A 40 3.40 -13.86 -2.65
N HIS A 41 4.18 -13.03 -1.98
CA HIS A 41 4.46 -13.15 -0.54
C HIS A 41 3.26 -12.62 0.23
N VAL A 42 2.61 -13.46 1.03
CA VAL A 42 1.36 -13.12 1.72
C VAL A 42 1.51 -13.33 3.21
N ARG A 43 1.23 -12.30 3.99
CA ARG A 43 1.10 -12.38 5.44
C ARG A 43 -0.37 -12.62 5.78
N ILE A 44 -0.66 -13.62 6.60
CA ILE A 44 -2.03 -13.97 6.97
C ILE A 44 -2.12 -14.27 8.46
N GLY A 45 -3.19 -13.79 9.10
CA GLY A 45 -3.47 -14.02 10.52
C GLY A 45 -4.92 -13.76 10.88
N GLY A 46 -5.30 -14.16 12.09
CA GLY A 46 -6.64 -13.94 12.62
C GLY A 46 -7.69 -14.92 12.14
N HIS A 47 -8.94 -14.59 12.43
CA HIS A 47 -10.12 -15.42 12.10
C HIS A 47 -11.37 -14.52 11.97
N GLY A 48 -12.37 -14.98 11.22
CA GLY A 48 -13.61 -14.23 10.97
C GLY A 48 -13.73 -13.76 9.52
N PRO A 49 -14.55 -12.74 9.23
CA PRO A 49 -14.66 -12.15 7.90
C PRO A 49 -13.30 -11.73 7.36
N ALA A 50 -13.05 -11.93 6.08
CA ALA A 50 -11.75 -11.61 5.49
C ALA A 50 -11.63 -10.12 5.18
N VAL A 51 -10.44 -9.57 5.41
CA VAL A 51 -10.01 -8.26 4.92
C VAL A 51 -8.67 -8.40 4.20
N VAL A 52 -8.59 -7.84 2.99
CA VAL A 52 -7.38 -7.83 2.15
C VAL A 52 -6.82 -6.42 2.13
N PHE A 53 -5.54 -6.28 2.43
CA PHE A 53 -4.80 -5.01 2.42
C PHE A 53 -3.86 -4.95 1.23
N LEU A 54 -3.93 -3.88 0.44
CA LEU A 54 -3.03 -3.65 -0.71
C LEU A 54 -2.24 -2.36 -0.50
N HIS A 55 -0.93 -2.46 -0.54
CA HIS A 55 0.01 -1.35 -0.39
C HIS A 55 0.28 -0.65 -1.72
N GLY A 56 1.06 0.43 -1.67
CA GLY A 56 1.48 1.21 -2.82
C GLY A 56 2.98 1.20 -3.10
N PHE A 57 3.41 2.18 -3.91
CA PHE A 57 4.81 2.43 -4.19
C PHE A 57 5.47 3.14 -2.99
N GLY A 58 6.75 2.86 -2.76
CA GLY A 58 7.50 3.38 -1.61
C GLY A 58 7.32 2.56 -0.33
N ASP A 59 6.25 1.76 -0.29
CA ASP A 59 5.88 0.83 0.78
C ASP A 59 5.95 -0.62 0.33
N THR A 60 5.60 -1.51 1.25
CA THR A 60 5.24 -2.92 1.02
C THR A 60 4.09 -3.31 1.95
N GLY A 61 3.69 -4.58 1.95
CA GLY A 61 2.69 -5.06 2.92
C GLY A 61 3.03 -4.76 4.38
N ASP A 62 4.29 -4.47 4.69
CA ASP A 62 4.74 -4.19 6.06
C ASP A 62 4.10 -2.92 6.65
N MET A 63 3.74 -1.93 5.83
CA MET A 63 3.02 -0.73 6.29
C MET A 63 1.71 -1.03 7.02
N TRP A 64 1.12 -2.18 6.74
CA TRP A 64 -0.18 -2.57 7.30
C TRP A 64 -0.11 -3.26 8.65
N ALA A 65 1.08 -3.50 9.22
CA ALA A 65 1.22 -4.22 10.50
C ALA A 65 0.42 -3.60 11.65
N PRO A 66 0.36 -2.26 11.85
CA PRO A 66 -0.48 -1.66 12.90
C PRO A 66 -1.98 -1.88 12.66
N ALA A 67 -2.46 -1.74 11.43
CA ALA A 67 -3.86 -1.99 11.09
C ALA A 67 -4.23 -3.48 11.20
N ALA A 68 -3.31 -4.35 10.81
CA ALA A 68 -3.44 -5.80 10.97
C ALA A 68 -3.56 -6.21 12.44
N ALA A 69 -2.74 -5.62 13.32
CA ALA A 69 -2.81 -5.83 14.77
C ALA A 69 -4.18 -5.42 15.37
N ALA A 70 -4.77 -4.33 14.87
CA ALA A 70 -6.08 -3.87 15.32
C ALA A 70 -7.25 -4.78 14.90
N LEU A 71 -7.09 -5.54 13.80
CA LEU A 71 -8.16 -6.36 13.21
C LEU A 71 -8.02 -7.86 13.46
N VAL A 72 -6.85 -8.37 13.82
CA VAL A 72 -6.54 -9.80 13.90
C VAL A 72 -7.46 -10.59 14.82
N ASN A 73 -8.03 -9.95 15.85
CA ASN A 73 -8.93 -10.62 16.79
C ASN A 73 -10.38 -10.77 16.28
N SER A 74 -10.73 -10.12 15.18
CA SER A 74 -12.09 -10.09 14.63
C SER A 74 -12.18 -10.41 13.13
N HIS A 75 -11.05 -10.43 12.43
CA HIS A 75 -10.99 -10.64 10.98
C HIS A 75 -9.89 -11.62 10.61
N THR A 76 -10.09 -12.33 9.52
CA THR A 76 -8.99 -12.97 8.79
C THR A 76 -8.31 -11.89 7.95
N VAL A 77 -7.11 -11.48 8.36
CA VAL A 77 -6.34 -10.40 7.73
C VAL A 77 -5.36 -11.00 6.73
N VAL A 78 -5.39 -10.51 5.49
CA VAL A 78 -4.54 -10.97 4.38
C VAL A 78 -3.79 -9.79 3.80
N VAL A 79 -2.46 -9.84 3.82
CA VAL A 79 -1.59 -8.75 3.39
C VAL A 79 -0.56 -9.27 2.39
N PRO A 80 -0.86 -9.28 1.09
CA PRO A 80 0.12 -9.60 0.05
C PRO A 80 1.07 -8.43 -0.19
N ASP A 81 2.31 -8.73 -0.53
CA ASP A 81 3.12 -7.82 -1.33
C ASP A 81 2.65 -7.90 -2.78
N LEU A 82 2.49 -6.77 -3.44
CA LEU A 82 2.06 -6.73 -4.84
C LEU A 82 3.14 -7.32 -5.77
N ARG A 83 2.74 -7.71 -6.98
CA ARG A 83 3.63 -8.20 -8.05
C ARG A 83 4.84 -7.28 -8.23
N GLY A 84 6.05 -7.84 -8.19
CA GLY A 84 7.30 -7.10 -8.37
C GLY A 84 7.70 -6.20 -7.20
N MET A 85 7.01 -6.28 -6.07
CA MET A 85 7.25 -5.42 -4.91
C MET A 85 7.49 -6.25 -3.65
N GLY A 86 8.19 -5.66 -2.68
CA GLY A 86 8.46 -6.29 -1.39
C GLY A 86 9.20 -7.63 -1.51
N LEU A 87 8.61 -8.69 -0.99
CA LEU A 87 9.15 -10.05 -1.03
C LEU A 87 8.49 -10.93 -2.11
N SER A 88 7.51 -10.39 -2.87
CA SER A 88 6.90 -11.09 -4.00
C SER A 88 7.88 -11.32 -5.15
N ALA A 89 7.53 -12.22 -6.07
CA ALA A 89 8.34 -12.53 -7.24
C ALA A 89 8.35 -11.36 -8.24
N HIS A 90 9.42 -11.30 -9.03
CA HIS A 90 9.73 -10.29 -10.04
C HIS A 90 9.52 -10.86 -11.45
N PRO A 91 8.29 -10.97 -11.98
CA PRO A 91 8.06 -11.43 -13.36
C PRO A 91 8.32 -10.31 -14.36
N ASP A 92 8.78 -10.65 -15.55
CA ASP A 92 9.16 -9.69 -16.60
C ASP A 92 7.98 -8.82 -17.11
N THR A 93 6.73 -9.20 -16.83
CA THR A 93 5.53 -8.55 -17.38
C THR A 93 4.33 -8.64 -16.44
N GLY A 94 3.23 -7.97 -16.85
CA GLY A 94 1.94 -8.12 -16.18
C GLY A 94 1.64 -7.04 -15.15
N TYR A 95 2.23 -5.86 -15.28
CA TYR A 95 2.13 -4.76 -14.32
C TYR A 95 0.89 -3.88 -14.49
N THR A 96 -0.02 -4.15 -15.45
CA THR A 96 -1.33 -3.50 -15.47
C THR A 96 -2.13 -3.86 -14.21
N LYS A 97 -2.87 -2.89 -13.68
CA LYS A 97 -3.65 -3.08 -12.45
C LYS A 97 -4.78 -4.09 -12.63
N LYS A 98 -5.29 -4.15 -13.87
CA LYS A 98 -6.24 -5.19 -14.28
C LYS A 98 -5.66 -6.61 -14.16
N ASN A 99 -4.40 -6.81 -14.56
CA ASN A 99 -3.73 -8.10 -14.42
C ASN A 99 -3.41 -8.41 -12.94
N GLN A 100 -2.95 -7.40 -12.17
CA GLN A 100 -2.67 -7.58 -10.75
C GLN A 100 -3.93 -7.86 -9.92
N ALA A 101 -5.10 -7.36 -10.34
CA ALA A 101 -6.37 -7.74 -9.74
C ALA A 101 -6.65 -9.26 -9.86
N VAL A 102 -6.20 -9.89 -10.96
CA VAL A 102 -6.28 -11.36 -11.11
C VAL A 102 -5.33 -12.06 -10.13
N ASP A 103 -4.15 -11.48 -9.85
CA ASP A 103 -3.25 -12.01 -8.83
C ASP A 103 -3.93 -12.06 -7.47
N ILE A 104 -4.57 -10.97 -7.05
CA ILE A 104 -5.26 -10.89 -5.76
C ILE A 104 -6.48 -11.82 -5.71
N ALA A 105 -7.24 -11.90 -6.80
CA ALA A 105 -8.34 -12.88 -6.90
C ALA A 105 -7.82 -14.31 -6.74
N GLY A 106 -6.64 -14.62 -7.29
CA GLY A 106 -5.96 -15.90 -7.13
C GLY A 106 -5.49 -16.17 -5.71
N VAL A 107 -4.96 -15.15 -5.01
CA VAL A 107 -4.65 -15.24 -3.57
C VAL A 107 -5.90 -15.59 -2.76
N MET A 108 -7.01 -14.86 -2.99
CA MET A 108 -8.28 -15.15 -2.34
C MET A 108 -8.76 -16.58 -2.63
N ASN A 109 -8.60 -17.08 -3.86
CA ASN A 109 -8.95 -18.45 -4.22
C ASN A 109 -8.10 -19.48 -3.48
N ALA A 110 -6.78 -19.31 -3.45
CA ALA A 110 -5.86 -20.20 -2.76
C ALA A 110 -6.15 -20.28 -1.24
N LEU A 111 -6.59 -19.19 -0.66
CA LEU A 111 -7.00 -19.09 0.75
C LEU A 111 -8.48 -19.44 0.99
N GLN A 112 -9.22 -19.87 -0.03
CA GLN A 112 -10.65 -20.23 0.02
C GLN A 112 -11.56 -19.05 0.49
N ILE A 113 -11.11 -17.82 0.29
CA ILE A 113 -11.85 -16.60 0.62
C ILE A 113 -12.83 -16.29 -0.51
N GLN A 114 -14.12 -16.43 -0.27
CA GLN A 114 -15.16 -16.15 -1.26
C GLN A 114 -15.46 -14.66 -1.38
N LYS A 115 -15.46 -13.95 -0.24
CA LYS A 115 -15.71 -12.51 -0.16
C LYS A 115 -14.76 -11.90 0.86
N ALA A 116 -14.37 -10.65 0.64
CA ALA A 116 -13.53 -9.89 1.56
C ALA A 116 -13.91 -8.41 1.56
N ASP A 117 -13.65 -7.73 2.66
CA ASP A 117 -13.45 -6.30 2.67
C ASP A 117 -12.08 -5.97 2.09
N LEU A 118 -11.92 -4.78 1.52
CA LEU A 118 -10.70 -4.35 0.87
C LEU A 118 -10.22 -3.02 1.48
N VAL A 119 -8.94 -2.93 1.80
CA VAL A 119 -8.29 -1.70 2.27
C VAL A 119 -7.06 -1.47 1.42
N THR A 120 -6.96 -0.31 0.81
CA THR A 120 -5.94 -0.06 -0.22
C THR A 120 -5.32 1.32 -0.08
N HIS A 121 -4.06 1.45 -0.49
CA HIS A 121 -3.32 2.70 -0.53
C HIS A 121 -2.54 2.81 -1.85
N ASP A 122 -2.47 4.00 -2.43
CA ASP A 122 -1.69 4.35 -3.63
C ASP A 122 -1.93 3.40 -4.81
N ILE A 123 -0.90 2.72 -5.36
CA ILE A 123 -1.05 1.70 -6.42
C ILE A 123 -2.05 0.62 -6.02
N GLY A 124 -2.12 0.28 -4.72
CA GLY A 124 -3.12 -0.63 -4.19
C GLY A 124 -4.56 -0.19 -4.47
N ASN A 125 -4.86 1.12 -4.51
CA ASN A 125 -6.19 1.65 -4.91
C ASN A 125 -6.51 1.29 -6.37
N MET A 126 -5.51 1.38 -7.23
CA MET A 126 -5.66 1.11 -8.65
C MET A 126 -5.92 -0.39 -8.91
N VAL A 127 -5.19 -1.27 -8.20
CA VAL A 127 -5.44 -2.72 -8.22
C VAL A 127 -6.79 -3.05 -7.58
N GLY A 128 -7.13 -2.39 -6.48
CA GLY A 128 -8.39 -2.55 -5.75
C GLY A 128 -9.61 -2.18 -6.59
N TYR A 129 -9.54 -1.09 -7.36
CA TYR A 129 -10.60 -0.72 -8.30
C TYR A 129 -10.84 -1.82 -9.34
N GLU A 130 -9.79 -2.28 -9.99
CA GLU A 130 -9.88 -3.34 -10.98
C GLU A 130 -10.38 -4.67 -10.37
N LEU A 131 -9.94 -5.01 -9.15
CA LEU A 131 -10.45 -6.18 -8.43
C LEU A 131 -11.97 -6.07 -8.17
N ALA A 132 -12.40 -4.93 -7.65
CA ALA A 132 -13.81 -4.68 -7.36
C ALA A 132 -14.67 -4.62 -8.62
N ALA A 133 -14.14 -4.06 -9.72
CA ALA A 133 -14.86 -3.96 -10.99
C ALA A 133 -14.95 -5.30 -11.75
N GLN A 134 -13.88 -6.11 -11.73
CA GLN A 134 -13.88 -7.44 -12.36
C GLN A 134 -14.66 -8.48 -11.55
N TYR A 135 -14.67 -8.37 -10.22
CA TYR A 135 -15.25 -9.35 -9.30
C TYR A 135 -16.19 -8.69 -8.27
N PRO A 136 -17.23 -7.94 -8.68
CA PRO A 136 -18.02 -7.12 -7.77
C PRO A 136 -18.74 -7.92 -6.68
N ALA A 137 -19.05 -9.19 -6.90
CA ALA A 137 -19.65 -10.05 -5.90
C ALA A 137 -18.68 -10.52 -4.80
N ARG A 138 -17.38 -10.28 -4.96
CA ARG A 138 -16.33 -10.71 -4.02
C ARG A 138 -15.89 -9.63 -3.05
N ILE A 139 -16.18 -8.36 -3.31
CA ILE A 139 -15.79 -7.25 -2.45
C ILE A 139 -17.04 -6.71 -1.75
N THR A 140 -17.02 -6.74 -0.42
CA THR A 140 -18.16 -6.35 0.43
C THR A 140 -18.12 -4.89 0.81
N LYS A 141 -16.93 -4.35 1.10
CA LYS A 141 -16.65 -2.94 1.37
C LYS A 141 -15.27 -2.59 0.82
N TRP A 142 -15.04 -1.32 0.55
CA TRP A 142 -13.74 -0.88 0.10
C TRP A 142 -13.33 0.42 0.79
N VAL A 143 -12.15 0.42 1.42
CA VAL A 143 -11.46 1.60 1.94
C VAL A 143 -10.36 1.97 0.95
N VAL A 144 -10.42 3.20 0.45
CA VAL A 144 -9.50 3.78 -0.54
C VAL A 144 -8.73 4.89 0.13
N ILE A 145 -7.41 4.87 0.02
CA ILE A 145 -6.55 5.80 0.74
C ILE A 145 -5.61 6.52 -0.25
N ASP A 146 -5.83 7.82 -0.37
CA ASP A 146 -4.92 8.88 -0.80
C ASP A 146 -4.18 8.66 -2.13
N ALA A 147 -4.88 8.23 -3.20
CA ALA A 147 -4.31 8.21 -4.54
C ALA A 147 -5.37 8.22 -5.65
N PRO A 148 -5.05 8.82 -6.82
CA PRO A 148 -5.96 8.88 -7.95
C PRO A 148 -6.12 7.52 -8.63
N LEU A 149 -7.15 7.41 -9.48
CA LEU A 149 -7.34 6.26 -10.37
C LEU A 149 -7.00 6.64 -11.82
N PRO A 150 -6.11 5.93 -12.51
CA PRO A 150 -5.77 6.20 -13.90
C PRO A 150 -7.00 6.32 -14.80
N GLY A 151 -7.10 7.43 -15.55
CA GLY A 151 -8.17 7.69 -16.50
C GLY A 151 -9.53 8.08 -15.89
N ILE A 152 -9.64 8.21 -14.57
CA ILE A 152 -10.86 8.55 -13.85
C ILE A 152 -10.77 10.00 -13.33
N ALA A 153 -11.91 10.69 -13.33
CA ALA A 153 -12.05 12.08 -12.87
C ALA A 153 -10.98 13.00 -13.50
N ASN A 154 -10.25 13.75 -12.70
CA ASN A 154 -9.21 14.69 -13.11
C ASN A 154 -7.83 14.06 -13.37
N TRP A 155 -7.76 12.78 -13.71
CA TRP A 155 -6.50 12.05 -13.93
C TRP A 155 -5.49 12.78 -14.83
N ASP A 156 -5.96 13.38 -15.93
CA ASP A 156 -5.08 14.03 -16.90
C ASP A 156 -4.41 15.29 -16.30
N GLU A 157 -5.05 15.98 -15.37
CA GLU A 157 -4.48 17.09 -14.61
C GLU A 157 -3.49 16.58 -13.57
N VAL A 158 -3.88 15.55 -12.82
CA VAL A 158 -3.03 14.92 -11.80
C VAL A 158 -1.73 14.41 -12.42
N LYS A 159 -1.81 13.70 -13.55
CA LYS A 159 -0.64 13.17 -14.26
C LYS A 159 0.33 14.25 -14.74
N GLN A 160 -0.13 15.47 -14.96
CA GLN A 160 0.70 16.60 -15.39
C GLN A 160 1.30 17.38 -14.22
N SER A 161 0.97 17.05 -12.98
CA SER A 161 1.52 17.70 -11.81
C SER A 161 3.06 17.52 -11.77
N PRO A 162 3.83 18.60 -11.61
CA PRO A 162 5.28 18.49 -11.45
C PRO A 162 5.70 17.65 -10.24
N LEU A 163 4.83 17.54 -9.22
CA LEU A 163 5.06 16.70 -8.04
C LEU A 163 5.06 15.21 -8.38
N LEU A 164 4.33 14.81 -9.44
CA LEU A 164 4.18 13.43 -9.89
C LEU A 164 5.04 13.10 -11.13
N TRP A 165 6.18 13.80 -11.29
CA TRP A 165 7.12 13.58 -12.40
C TRP A 165 7.56 12.12 -12.56
N HIS A 166 7.59 11.37 -11.47
CA HIS A 166 7.99 9.96 -11.43
C HIS A 166 7.07 9.03 -12.23
N PHE A 167 5.84 9.44 -12.52
CA PHE A 167 4.97 8.67 -13.44
C PHE A 167 5.56 8.52 -14.83
N ASN A 168 6.50 9.39 -15.22
CA ASN A 168 7.20 9.37 -16.50
C ASN A 168 8.71 9.07 -16.36
N PHE A 169 9.23 8.92 -15.14
CA PHE A 169 10.63 8.63 -14.87
C PHE A 169 10.84 7.10 -14.84
N ARG A 170 11.14 6.53 -15.99
CA ARG A 170 11.26 5.08 -16.17
C ARG A 170 12.02 4.75 -17.45
N GLY A 171 12.68 3.60 -17.47
CA GLY A 171 13.43 3.08 -18.59
C GLY A 171 14.84 2.67 -18.19
N PRO A 172 15.62 2.09 -19.08
CA PRO A 172 16.93 1.51 -18.75
C PRO A 172 17.96 2.55 -18.25
N ASP A 173 17.85 3.80 -18.65
CA ASP A 173 18.75 4.84 -18.16
C ASP A 173 18.34 5.32 -16.78
N GLU A 174 17.06 5.49 -16.50
CA GLU A 174 16.52 5.81 -15.20
C GLU A 174 16.84 4.72 -14.17
N GLU A 175 16.71 3.46 -14.54
CA GLU A 175 17.13 2.31 -13.71
C GLU A 175 18.62 2.40 -13.35
N ARG A 176 19.48 2.68 -14.34
CA ARG A 176 20.92 2.86 -14.09
C ARG A 176 21.25 4.07 -13.22
N LEU A 177 20.47 5.16 -13.32
CA LEU A 177 20.62 6.33 -12.48
C LEU A 177 20.25 6.05 -11.03
N VAL A 178 19.24 5.21 -10.77
CA VAL A 178 18.76 4.88 -9.43
C VAL A 178 19.54 3.72 -8.81
N ALA A 179 20.12 2.82 -9.59
CA ALA A 179 20.86 1.66 -9.10
C ALA A 179 21.94 2.04 -8.06
N GLY A 180 21.83 1.49 -6.84
CA GLY A 180 22.66 1.82 -5.68
C GLY A 180 22.35 3.18 -5.05
N ARG A 181 21.25 3.83 -5.46
CA ARG A 181 20.76 5.13 -4.94
C ARG A 181 19.27 5.09 -4.62
N GLU A 182 18.71 3.90 -4.44
CA GLU A 182 17.29 3.67 -4.18
C GLU A 182 16.82 4.48 -2.95
N ARG A 183 17.68 4.56 -1.92
CA ARG A 183 17.41 5.39 -0.76
C ARG A 183 17.23 6.86 -1.12
N ILE A 184 18.09 7.43 -1.96
CA ILE A 184 17.99 8.85 -2.39
C ILE A 184 16.70 9.05 -3.18
N TYR A 185 16.36 8.09 -4.05
CA TYR A 185 15.15 8.15 -4.86
C TYR A 185 13.89 8.10 -4.00
N LEU A 186 13.82 7.20 -3.01
CA LEU A 186 12.67 7.05 -2.12
C LEU A 186 12.55 8.21 -1.12
N ASP A 187 13.66 8.71 -0.56
CA ASP A 187 13.64 9.82 0.39
C ASP A 187 12.89 11.04 -0.18
N ARG A 188 13.02 11.29 -1.48
CA ARG A 188 12.29 12.38 -2.12
C ARG A 188 10.78 12.27 -1.93
N PHE A 189 10.20 11.07 -2.07
CA PHE A 189 8.76 10.86 -1.89
C PHE A 189 8.36 11.02 -0.43
N TYR A 190 9.16 10.50 0.47
CA TYR A 190 8.92 10.67 1.90
C TYR A 190 9.01 12.13 2.33
N ASP A 191 9.94 12.90 1.75
CA ASP A 191 10.13 14.30 2.09
C ASP A 191 9.08 15.22 1.44
N GLU A 192 8.69 14.98 0.19
CA GLU A 192 7.82 15.89 -0.55
C GLU A 192 6.32 15.57 -0.40
N LEU A 193 5.96 14.31 -0.13
CA LEU A 193 4.57 13.88 -0.04
C LEU A 193 4.06 13.75 1.40
N SER A 194 4.89 13.98 2.41
CA SER A 194 4.50 14.01 3.82
C SER A 194 4.03 15.38 4.27
N ALA A 195 3.14 15.42 5.24
CA ALA A 195 2.86 16.62 6.02
C ALA A 195 4.00 16.90 7.01
N ASP A 196 4.57 15.85 7.61
CA ASP A 196 5.78 15.90 8.45
C ASP A 196 6.71 14.73 8.11
N PRO A 197 7.75 14.97 7.28
CA PRO A 197 8.69 13.93 6.86
C PRO A 197 9.42 13.21 8.01
N LYS A 198 9.45 13.80 9.21
CA LYS A 198 10.08 13.20 10.39
C LYS A 198 9.29 12.03 10.96
N LYS A 199 8.04 11.88 10.55
CA LYS A 199 7.19 10.74 10.93
C LYS A 199 7.63 9.44 10.28
N ILE A 200 8.26 9.53 9.10
CA ILE A 200 8.89 8.39 8.44
C ILE A 200 10.34 8.38 8.89
N ASP A 201 10.64 7.63 9.94
CA ASP A 201 11.93 7.63 10.58
C ASP A 201 13.03 6.95 9.73
N GLU A 202 14.28 7.11 10.17
CA GLU A 202 15.44 6.59 9.45
C GLU A 202 15.40 5.07 9.29
N ALA A 203 14.90 4.34 10.29
CA ALA A 203 14.85 2.89 10.26
C ALA A 203 13.80 2.40 9.24
N THR A 204 12.65 3.05 9.17
CA THR A 204 11.59 2.80 8.18
C THR A 204 12.09 3.08 6.76
N ARG A 205 12.75 4.22 6.55
CA ARG A 205 13.33 4.58 5.25
C ARG A 205 14.40 3.60 4.78
N GLN A 206 15.25 3.13 5.69
CA GLN A 206 16.26 2.09 5.40
C GLN A 206 15.63 0.76 5.06
N HIS A 207 14.57 0.36 5.77
CA HIS A 207 13.85 -0.87 5.52
C HIS A 207 13.30 -0.93 4.10
N TYR A 208 12.53 0.08 3.70
CA TYR A 208 11.96 0.10 2.35
C TYR A 208 13.05 0.25 1.27
N ALA A 209 14.04 1.10 1.48
CA ALA A 209 15.15 1.21 0.54
C ALA A 209 15.89 -0.12 0.32
N ALA A 210 16.05 -0.94 1.36
CA ALA A 210 16.66 -2.27 1.23
C ALA A 210 15.80 -3.23 0.41
N LEU A 211 14.45 -3.14 0.51
CA LEU A 211 13.54 -3.94 -0.30
C LEU A 211 13.58 -3.51 -1.78
N TYR A 212 13.60 -2.20 -2.05
CA TYR A 212 13.70 -1.66 -3.40
C TYR A 212 15.08 -1.80 -4.03
N ALA A 213 16.15 -2.02 -3.24
CA ALA A 213 17.49 -2.35 -3.73
C ALA A 213 17.67 -3.83 -4.12
N ARG A 214 16.67 -4.67 -3.94
CA ARG A 214 16.71 -6.07 -4.39
C ARG A 214 16.80 -6.14 -5.92
N PRO A 215 17.41 -7.19 -6.47
CA PRO A 215 17.48 -7.38 -7.92
C PRO A 215 16.09 -7.25 -8.57
N HIS A 216 15.99 -6.48 -9.65
CA HIS A 216 14.78 -6.16 -10.41
C HIS A 216 13.73 -5.29 -9.71
N ALA A 217 13.80 -5.03 -8.40
CA ALA A 217 12.76 -4.31 -7.67
C ALA A 217 12.46 -2.91 -8.22
N MET A 218 13.50 -2.13 -8.59
CA MET A 218 13.29 -0.82 -9.21
C MET A 218 12.78 -0.89 -10.65
N HIS A 219 13.22 -1.89 -11.43
CA HIS A 219 12.65 -2.15 -12.75
C HIS A 219 11.13 -2.36 -12.65
N ASP A 220 10.70 -3.27 -11.79
CA ASP A 220 9.30 -3.61 -11.59
C ASP A 220 8.49 -2.42 -11.06
N ALA A 221 9.08 -1.63 -10.15
CA ALA A 221 8.47 -0.41 -9.66
C ALA A 221 8.23 0.61 -10.79
N PHE A 222 9.16 0.76 -11.72
CA PHE A 222 8.99 1.60 -12.90
C PHE A 222 7.97 1.02 -13.88
N GLU A 223 7.87 -0.29 -14.02
CA GLU A 223 6.83 -0.94 -14.82
C GLU A 223 5.42 -0.73 -14.25
N GLN A 224 5.28 -0.55 -12.91
CA GLN A 224 4.01 -0.13 -12.29
C GLN A 224 3.52 1.20 -12.88
N PHE A 225 4.41 2.19 -12.99
CA PHE A 225 4.09 3.51 -13.57
C PHE A 225 3.95 3.42 -15.10
N GLY A 226 4.75 2.55 -15.75
CA GLY A 226 4.68 2.27 -17.17
C GLY A 226 3.31 1.81 -17.65
N ALA A 227 2.58 1.11 -16.80
CA ALA A 227 1.26 0.59 -17.10
C ALA A 227 0.13 1.63 -17.05
N PHE A 228 0.31 2.82 -16.47
CA PHE A 228 -0.76 3.78 -16.19
C PHE A 228 -1.56 4.22 -17.42
N ASN A 229 -0.96 4.30 -18.59
CA ASN A 229 -1.70 4.63 -19.81
C ASN A 229 -2.66 3.48 -20.21
N GLN A 230 -2.23 2.23 -20.08
CA GLN A 230 -3.09 1.08 -20.32
C GLN A 230 -4.15 0.95 -19.21
N ASP A 231 -3.78 1.19 -17.96
CA ASP A 231 -4.71 1.19 -16.82
C ASP A 231 -5.82 2.23 -17.01
N ALA A 232 -5.50 3.41 -17.55
CA ALA A 232 -6.50 4.43 -17.86
C ALA A 232 -7.51 3.96 -18.94
N ILE A 233 -7.05 3.20 -19.92
CA ILE A 233 -7.93 2.60 -20.95
C ILE A 233 -8.80 1.52 -20.32
N ASP A 234 -8.20 0.64 -19.53
CA ASP A 234 -8.88 -0.48 -18.87
C ASP A 234 -9.93 0.03 -17.88
N ASN A 235 -9.60 0.99 -17.02
CA ASN A 235 -10.53 1.58 -16.06
C ASN A 235 -11.75 2.22 -16.73
N LYS A 236 -11.54 2.99 -17.81
CA LYS A 236 -12.64 3.58 -18.60
C LYS A 236 -13.52 2.49 -19.21
N ALA A 237 -12.93 1.44 -19.76
CA ALA A 237 -13.66 0.31 -20.33
C ALA A 237 -14.44 -0.47 -19.27
N MET A 238 -13.87 -0.69 -18.09
CA MET A 238 -14.55 -1.36 -16.97
C MET A 238 -15.75 -0.54 -16.49
N LEU A 239 -15.57 0.78 -16.31
CA LEU A 239 -16.65 1.67 -15.91
C LEU A 239 -17.78 1.70 -16.95
N ALA A 240 -17.44 1.78 -18.24
CA ALA A 240 -18.42 1.78 -19.32
C ALA A 240 -19.21 0.47 -19.41
N LYS A 241 -18.56 -0.67 -19.15
CA LYS A 241 -19.17 -2.01 -19.21
C LYS A 241 -20.01 -2.35 -17.97
N GLY A 242 -19.45 -2.11 -16.78
CA GLY A 242 -20.01 -2.58 -15.50
C GLY A 242 -20.78 -1.49 -14.75
N GLY A 243 -20.64 -0.22 -15.14
CA GLY A 243 -21.17 0.90 -14.37
C GLY A 243 -20.41 1.16 -13.08
N LYS A 244 -20.98 1.99 -12.22
CA LYS A 244 -20.39 2.31 -10.92
C LYS A 244 -20.51 1.16 -9.94
N LEU A 245 -19.49 1.01 -9.10
CA LEU A 245 -19.49 0.09 -7.96
C LEU A 245 -20.60 0.47 -6.98
N THR A 246 -21.25 -0.54 -6.39
CA THR A 246 -22.40 -0.32 -5.50
C THR A 246 -22.15 -0.67 -4.03
N MET A 247 -21.03 -1.38 -3.73
CA MET A 247 -20.66 -1.63 -2.35
C MET A 247 -20.31 -0.32 -1.63
N PRO A 248 -20.40 -0.26 -0.29
CA PRO A 248 -19.92 0.87 0.49
C PRO A 248 -18.43 1.13 0.26
N VAL A 249 -18.07 2.39 0.04
CA VAL A 249 -16.70 2.88 -0.13
C VAL A 249 -16.42 3.95 0.92
N LEU A 250 -15.31 3.82 1.66
CA LEU A 250 -14.74 4.87 2.49
C LEU A 250 -13.54 5.46 1.75
N ALA A 251 -13.60 6.74 1.40
CA ALA A 251 -12.52 7.45 0.72
C ALA A 251 -11.78 8.34 1.72
N LEU A 252 -10.53 8.01 2.01
CA LEU A 252 -9.68 8.70 2.98
C LEU A 252 -8.56 9.46 2.26
N GLY A 253 -8.41 10.75 2.56
CA GLY A 253 -7.28 11.55 2.09
C GLY A 253 -6.58 12.24 3.25
N GLY A 254 -5.26 12.39 3.19
CA GLY A 254 -4.50 13.24 4.10
C GLY A 254 -4.88 14.71 3.92
N ASP A 255 -5.00 15.48 5.00
CA ASP A 255 -5.39 16.90 4.94
C ASP A 255 -4.35 17.79 4.23
N LYS A 256 -3.14 17.27 4.01
CA LYS A 256 -2.04 17.90 3.25
C LYS A 256 -1.76 17.20 1.91
N SER A 257 -2.64 16.28 1.48
CA SER A 257 -2.57 15.57 0.21
C SER A 257 -3.92 15.64 -0.49
N PHE A 258 -4.53 14.51 -0.86
CA PHE A 258 -5.79 14.47 -1.61
C PHE A 258 -7.00 15.00 -0.80
N GLY A 259 -7.00 14.88 0.51
CA GLY A 259 -8.09 15.38 1.36
C GLY A 259 -9.47 14.92 0.87
N THR A 260 -10.38 15.87 0.65
CA THR A 260 -11.73 15.57 0.13
C THR A 260 -11.76 15.19 -1.35
N ALA A 261 -10.73 15.52 -2.14
CA ALA A 261 -10.66 15.19 -3.55
C ALA A 261 -10.62 13.68 -3.79
N GLU A 262 -10.14 12.89 -2.82
CA GLU A 262 -10.23 11.44 -2.86
C GLU A 262 -11.67 10.96 -3.05
N ALA A 263 -12.60 11.47 -2.24
CA ALA A 263 -14.01 11.12 -2.36
C ALA A 263 -14.64 11.61 -3.66
N ASP A 264 -14.21 12.74 -4.19
CA ASP A 264 -14.72 13.26 -5.48
C ASP A 264 -14.29 12.35 -6.64
N THR A 265 -13.04 11.87 -6.62
CA THR A 265 -12.55 10.86 -7.56
C THR A 265 -13.38 9.58 -7.48
N LEU A 266 -13.63 9.07 -6.27
CA LEU A 266 -14.35 7.82 -6.08
C LEU A 266 -15.85 7.94 -6.46
N ARG A 267 -16.47 9.09 -6.35
CA ARG A 267 -17.86 9.32 -6.83
C ARG A 267 -18.00 9.16 -8.34
N ALA A 268 -16.91 9.29 -9.10
CA ALA A 268 -16.93 8.99 -10.53
C ALA A 268 -17.16 7.49 -10.81
N VAL A 269 -16.69 6.59 -9.93
CA VAL A 269 -16.69 5.13 -10.12
C VAL A 269 -17.53 4.35 -9.12
N ALA A 270 -18.07 4.97 -8.08
CA ALA A 270 -18.90 4.32 -7.06
C ALA A 270 -20.11 5.18 -6.69
N THR A 271 -21.19 4.52 -6.21
CA THR A 271 -22.47 5.19 -5.86
C THR A 271 -22.59 5.48 -4.37
N ASN A 272 -21.90 4.73 -3.52
CA ASN A 272 -22.01 4.82 -2.06
C ASN A 272 -20.64 5.18 -1.43
N VAL A 273 -20.25 6.46 -1.54
CA VAL A 273 -18.94 6.97 -1.11
C VAL A 273 -19.09 7.84 0.14
N THR A 274 -18.46 7.41 1.22
CA THR A 274 -18.31 8.16 2.47
C THR A 274 -16.93 8.85 2.47
N PRO A 275 -16.85 10.17 2.57
CA PRO A 275 -15.57 10.86 2.68
C PRO A 275 -15.00 10.76 4.10
N GLY A 276 -13.67 10.77 4.19
CA GLY A 276 -12.94 10.94 5.44
C GLY A 276 -11.63 11.68 5.22
N ILE A 277 -11.18 12.41 6.22
CA ILE A 277 -9.91 13.16 6.20
C ILE A 277 -9.06 12.70 7.37
N ILE A 278 -7.79 12.43 7.10
CA ILE A 278 -6.80 12.15 8.13
C ILE A 278 -6.05 13.44 8.45
N PRO A 279 -6.17 13.97 9.67
CA PRO A 279 -5.53 15.23 10.03
C PRO A 279 -4.02 15.09 10.18
N ASN A 280 -3.29 16.16 9.89
CA ASN A 280 -1.83 16.25 9.99
C ASN A 280 -1.12 15.13 9.20
N SER A 281 -1.64 14.79 8.04
CA SER A 281 -1.09 13.75 7.17
C SER A 281 -1.02 14.21 5.73
N GLY A 282 0.08 13.85 5.07
CA GLY A 282 0.23 13.89 3.63
C GLY A 282 -0.24 12.56 3.03
N HIS A 283 0.58 12.04 2.13
CA HIS A 283 0.31 10.76 1.44
C HIS A 283 0.54 9.52 2.33
N TRP A 284 1.52 9.57 3.23
CA TRP A 284 1.97 8.44 4.06
C TRP A 284 1.13 8.30 5.33
N ILE A 285 -0.17 8.17 5.16
CA ILE A 285 -1.18 8.25 6.22
C ILE A 285 -0.92 7.24 7.36
N MET A 286 -0.44 6.04 7.03
CA MET A 286 -0.17 5.00 8.03
C MET A 286 1.06 5.31 8.89
N ASP A 287 2.04 6.06 8.36
CA ASP A 287 3.22 6.50 9.10
C ASP A 287 2.96 7.80 9.85
N GLU A 288 2.22 8.72 9.24
CA GLU A 288 2.01 10.06 9.78
C GLU A 288 0.92 10.11 10.87
N ASN A 289 -0.17 9.35 10.72
CA ASN A 289 -1.26 9.28 11.70
C ASN A 289 -1.96 7.92 11.71
N PRO A 290 -1.27 6.84 12.12
CA PRO A 290 -1.82 5.50 12.14
C PRO A 290 -3.10 5.38 12.99
N ASP A 291 -3.13 6.02 14.17
CA ASP A 291 -4.26 5.93 15.09
C ASP A 291 -5.56 6.47 14.48
N ALA A 292 -5.52 7.62 13.81
CA ALA A 292 -6.69 8.19 13.16
C ALA A 292 -7.13 7.32 11.98
N THR A 293 -6.19 6.84 11.19
CA THR A 293 -6.43 5.98 10.02
C THR A 293 -7.06 4.67 10.44
N ILE A 294 -6.44 3.95 11.38
CA ILE A 294 -6.94 2.67 11.90
C ILE A 294 -8.32 2.81 12.48
N ARG A 295 -8.57 3.86 13.30
CA ARG A 295 -9.89 4.12 13.89
C ARG A 295 -10.98 4.25 12.81
N LEU A 296 -10.73 5.01 11.72
CA LEU A 296 -11.71 5.17 10.65
C LEU A 296 -11.92 3.87 9.87
N VAL A 297 -10.85 3.15 9.56
CA VAL A 297 -10.91 1.84 8.90
C VAL A 297 -11.71 0.85 9.72
N VAL A 298 -11.36 0.63 11.00
CA VAL A 298 -12.03 -0.31 11.90
C VAL A 298 -13.51 0.05 12.06
N ASN A 299 -13.83 1.33 12.30
CA ASN A 299 -15.22 1.79 12.43
C ASN A 299 -16.05 1.56 11.16
N PHE A 300 -15.44 1.65 9.98
CA PHE A 300 -16.14 1.40 8.73
C PHE A 300 -16.34 -0.09 8.47
N LEU A 301 -15.34 -0.91 8.73
CA LEU A 301 -15.42 -2.35 8.55
C LEU A 301 -16.41 -3.03 9.52
N SER A 302 -16.57 -2.48 10.73
CA SER A 302 -17.46 -3.03 11.78
C SER A 302 -18.96 -2.80 11.55
N LYS A 303 -19.34 -1.94 10.59
CA LYS A 303 -20.75 -1.67 10.22
C LYS A 303 -21.29 -2.68 9.23
#